data_c5e9f531e1bb439553d42e6e8d18afb2
#
_entry.id   c5e9f531e1bb439553d42e6e8d18afb2
#
_cell.length_a   1.000
_cell.length_b   1.000
_cell.length_c   1.000
_cell.angle_alpha   90.00
_cell.angle_beta   90.00
_cell.angle_gamma   90.00
#
_symmetry.space_group_name_H-M   'P 1'
#
loop_
_entity.id
_entity.type
_entity.pdbx_description
1 polymer ?
#
loop_
_entity_poly.entity_id
_entity_poly.type
_entity_poly.pdbx_seq_one_letter_code
_entity_poly.pdbx_strand_id
1 'polypeptide(L)'
;DGFVLPTAIEYGTVLAIRKRQDDTVRVIASDFGEELATFQISDTIPSDPELPWSNYIRGVIQTLSLMGHPISGADMVIAGDVPRGVGLSSSASLEVVVGFAFAQCNQLSLSPTEIALIGQRAENEYVGCNCGIMDQLISAAGKEGHALLIDCRSLETEAIPIPEELAVVIVDSGVERQLVGSAYNDRRLQCEKGAELLGVSALRDATLEQLEAESGSWDPVIRRR
;
A
#
# COMPACT_ATOMS: atom_id res chain seq x y z
N ASP A 1 7.05 2.71 -11.68
CA ASP A 1 6.53 2.53 -13.03
C ASP A 1 7.36 1.45 -13.78
N GLY A 2 7.24 0.21 -13.43
CA GLY A 2 7.94 -0.93 -14.04
C GLY A 2 7.10 -2.20 -13.91
N PHE A 3 7.73 -3.35 -14.15
CA PHE A 3 7.13 -4.65 -13.88
C PHE A 3 7.61 -5.17 -12.53
N VAL A 4 6.70 -5.78 -11.79
CA VAL A 4 7.00 -6.46 -10.52
C VAL A 4 6.34 -7.84 -10.49
N LEU A 5 6.88 -8.73 -9.67
CA LEU A 5 6.40 -10.11 -9.56
C LEU A 5 6.32 -10.52 -8.07
N PRO A 6 5.40 -9.91 -7.28
CA PRO A 6 5.19 -10.30 -5.89
C PRO A 6 4.43 -11.62 -5.76
N THR A 7 4.50 -12.20 -4.56
CA THR A 7 3.66 -13.34 -4.16
C THR A 7 2.95 -13.01 -2.85
N ALA A 8 1.71 -13.47 -2.70
CA ALA A 8 1.03 -13.43 -1.43
C ALA A 8 1.66 -14.44 -0.46
N ILE A 9 1.67 -14.10 0.81
CA ILE A 9 2.17 -14.93 1.91
C ILE A 9 1.01 -15.35 2.80
N GLU A 10 1.22 -16.34 3.67
CA GLU A 10 0.19 -16.86 4.58
C GLU A 10 -0.20 -15.89 5.70
N TYR A 11 0.69 -14.94 6.02
CA TYR A 11 0.39 -13.89 7.01
C TYR A 11 -0.65 -12.91 6.47
N GLY A 12 -1.53 -12.44 7.33
CA GLY A 12 -2.60 -11.54 6.90
C GLY A 12 -3.19 -10.70 8.02
N THR A 13 -4.14 -9.87 7.64
CA THR A 13 -4.95 -9.06 8.56
C THR A 13 -6.39 -9.49 8.46
N VAL A 14 -7.02 -9.75 9.58
CA VAL A 14 -8.44 -10.06 9.68
C VAL A 14 -9.19 -8.91 10.33
N LEU A 15 -10.42 -8.67 9.88
CA LEU A 15 -11.24 -7.57 10.35
C LEU A 15 -12.68 -8.05 10.54
N ALA A 16 -13.20 -7.85 11.76
CA ALA A 16 -14.63 -7.96 12.05
C ALA A 16 -15.24 -6.56 12.01
N ILE A 17 -16.31 -6.37 11.25
CA ILE A 17 -16.96 -5.07 11.05
C ILE A 17 -18.45 -5.16 11.28
N ARG A 18 -19.01 -4.13 11.92
CA ARG A 18 -20.44 -3.90 12.08
C ARG A 18 -20.78 -2.49 11.61
N LYS A 19 -21.66 -2.39 10.60
CA LYS A 19 -22.17 -1.11 10.09
C LYS A 19 -22.96 -0.36 11.17
N ARG A 20 -22.76 0.96 11.23
CA ARG A 20 -23.50 1.89 12.08
C ARG A 20 -24.51 2.70 11.24
N GLN A 21 -25.39 3.42 11.93
CA GLN A 21 -26.37 4.31 11.30
C GLN A 21 -25.93 5.79 11.32
N ASP A 22 -24.79 6.06 11.95
CA ASP A 22 -24.14 7.38 12.02
C ASP A 22 -22.80 7.37 11.26
N ASP A 23 -22.08 8.47 11.28
CA ASP A 23 -20.78 8.62 10.62
C ASP A 23 -19.61 8.29 11.55
N THR A 24 -19.86 7.71 12.73
CA THR A 24 -18.82 7.39 13.71
C THR A 24 -18.10 6.09 13.35
N VAL A 25 -16.77 6.13 13.28
CA VAL A 25 -15.93 4.95 13.19
C VAL A 25 -15.27 4.70 14.54
N ARG A 26 -15.38 3.46 15.03
CA ARG A 26 -14.68 2.99 16.22
C ARG A 26 -13.93 1.72 15.87
N VAL A 27 -12.66 1.68 16.20
CA VAL A 27 -11.80 0.54 15.88
C VAL A 27 -10.87 0.20 17.02
N ILE A 28 -10.77 -1.10 17.31
CA ILE A 28 -9.79 -1.68 18.23
C ILE A 28 -8.86 -2.56 17.40
N ALA A 29 -7.54 -2.37 17.57
CA ALA A 29 -6.54 -3.27 17.03
C ALA A 29 -5.98 -4.12 18.18
N SER A 30 -6.30 -5.41 18.18
CA SER A 30 -5.92 -6.33 19.28
C SER A 30 -4.40 -6.45 19.46
N ASP A 31 -3.64 -6.21 18.38
CA ASP A 31 -2.18 -6.30 18.36
C ASP A 31 -1.49 -5.00 18.82
N PHE A 32 -2.25 -3.95 19.13
CA PHE A 32 -1.79 -2.64 19.59
C PHE A 32 -2.34 -2.24 20.96
N GLY A 33 -2.49 -3.22 21.86
CA GLY A 33 -2.86 -2.97 23.26
C GLY A 33 -4.36 -2.72 23.48
N GLU A 34 -5.21 -3.08 22.51
CA GLU A 34 -6.68 -2.95 22.60
C GLU A 34 -7.17 -1.50 22.78
N GLU A 35 -6.35 -0.52 22.42
CA GLU A 35 -6.75 0.90 22.47
C GLU A 35 -7.85 1.21 21.42
N LEU A 36 -8.85 1.97 21.85
CA LEU A 36 -9.97 2.35 21.02
C LEU A 36 -9.69 3.65 20.26
N ALA A 37 -9.53 3.58 18.96
CA ALA A 37 -9.55 4.75 18.10
C ALA A 37 -11.00 5.10 17.72
N THR A 38 -11.35 6.39 17.80
CA THR A 38 -12.68 6.90 17.43
C THR A 38 -12.55 8.17 16.59
N PHE A 39 -13.28 8.23 15.47
CA PHE A 39 -13.32 9.41 14.60
C PHE A 39 -14.61 9.46 13.80
N GLN A 40 -14.85 10.61 13.13
CA GLN A 40 -16.02 10.82 12.26
C GLN A 40 -15.60 10.72 10.79
N ILE A 41 -16.45 10.14 9.95
CA ILE A 41 -16.30 10.19 8.49
C ILE A 41 -16.53 11.62 8.03
N SER A 42 -15.58 12.15 7.27
CA SER A 42 -15.66 13.46 6.64
C SER A 42 -14.61 13.56 5.52
N ASP A 43 -14.68 14.60 4.71
CA ASP A 43 -13.68 14.85 3.65
C ASP A 43 -12.30 15.24 4.21
N THR A 44 -12.23 15.56 5.49
CA THR A 44 -10.98 15.81 6.21
C THR A 44 -11.03 15.14 7.57
N ILE A 45 -10.38 14.00 7.70
CA ILE A 45 -10.26 13.26 8.94
C ILE A 45 -8.91 13.63 9.58
N PRO A 46 -8.86 14.16 10.81
CA PRO A 46 -7.57 14.48 11.45
C PRO A 46 -6.73 13.24 11.69
N SER A 47 -5.42 13.35 11.48
CA SER A 47 -4.47 12.30 11.89
C SER A 47 -4.38 12.22 13.41
N ASP A 48 -4.05 11.05 13.91
CA ASP A 48 -3.92 10.77 15.33
C ASP A 48 -2.46 10.42 15.65
N PRO A 49 -1.72 11.30 16.33
CA PRO A 49 -0.34 11.03 16.72
C PRO A 49 -0.20 10.03 17.90
N GLU A 50 -1.25 9.88 18.72
CA GLU A 50 -1.25 8.96 19.86
C GLU A 50 -1.53 7.52 19.40
N LEU A 51 -2.33 7.35 18.34
CA LEU A 51 -2.68 6.07 17.74
C LEU A 51 -2.27 6.01 16.27
N PRO A 52 -0.96 6.04 15.93
CA PRO A 52 -0.47 6.18 14.56
C PRO A 52 -0.90 5.02 13.64
N TRP A 53 -1.14 3.82 14.18
CA TRP A 53 -1.69 2.70 13.42
C TRP A 53 -3.07 3.01 12.83
N SER A 54 -3.88 3.82 13.52
CA SER A 54 -5.22 4.18 13.07
C SER A 54 -5.22 5.11 11.85
N ASN A 55 -4.09 5.75 11.54
CA ASN A 55 -3.97 6.67 10.42
C ASN A 55 -4.08 5.97 9.05
N TYR A 56 -3.67 4.73 8.94
CA TYR A 56 -3.90 3.92 7.73
C TYR A 56 -5.40 3.72 7.47
N ILE A 57 -6.16 3.44 8.53
CA ILE A 57 -7.62 3.27 8.47
C ILE A 57 -8.32 4.59 8.16
N ARG A 58 -7.92 5.67 8.83
CA ARG A 58 -8.43 7.03 8.59
C ARG A 58 -8.19 7.45 7.13
N GLY A 59 -7.00 7.17 6.59
CA GLY A 59 -6.63 7.46 5.21
C GLY A 59 -7.51 6.71 4.20
N VAL A 60 -7.75 5.41 4.40
CA VAL A 60 -8.64 4.63 3.53
C VAL A 60 -10.07 5.17 3.55
N ILE A 61 -10.61 5.45 4.73
CA ILE A 61 -11.98 5.96 4.89
C ILE A 61 -12.11 7.36 4.30
N GLN A 62 -11.14 8.24 4.53
CA GLN A 62 -11.12 9.56 3.90
C GLN A 62 -11.05 9.47 2.38
N THR A 63 -10.24 8.56 1.85
CA THR A 63 -10.13 8.35 0.39
C THR A 63 -11.46 7.89 -0.20
N LEU A 64 -12.15 6.94 0.45
CA LEU A 64 -13.50 6.51 0.04
C LEU A 64 -14.50 7.66 0.05
N SER A 65 -14.50 8.51 1.09
CA SER A 65 -15.36 9.69 1.19
C SER A 65 -15.07 10.69 0.06
N LEU A 66 -13.80 11.03 -0.15
CA LEU A 66 -13.37 11.96 -1.21
C LEU A 66 -13.68 11.46 -2.62
N MET A 67 -13.76 10.15 -2.83
CA MET A 67 -14.22 9.55 -4.08
C MET A 67 -15.75 9.57 -4.23
N GLY A 68 -16.47 10.07 -3.23
CA GLY A 68 -17.93 10.20 -3.25
C GLY A 68 -18.67 8.88 -3.01
N HIS A 69 -18.01 7.86 -2.46
CA HIS A 69 -18.69 6.62 -2.11
C HIS A 69 -19.61 6.81 -0.91
N PRO A 70 -20.86 6.31 -0.97
CA PRO A 70 -21.81 6.41 0.14
C PRO A 70 -21.43 5.42 1.24
N ILE A 71 -20.58 5.82 2.15
CA ILE A 71 -20.14 5.02 3.29
C ILE A 71 -20.78 5.53 4.59
N SER A 72 -20.94 4.66 5.56
CA SER A 72 -21.42 4.98 6.91
C SER A 72 -20.42 4.52 7.95
N GLY A 73 -20.57 5.01 9.18
CA GLY A 73 -19.74 4.61 10.30
C GLY A 73 -19.75 3.11 10.57
N ALA A 74 -18.76 2.65 11.31
CA ALA A 74 -18.58 1.24 11.63
C ALA A 74 -17.94 1.05 13.01
N ASP A 75 -18.27 -0.07 13.65
CA ASP A 75 -17.51 -0.64 14.76
C ASP A 75 -16.63 -1.76 14.20
N MET A 76 -15.35 -1.75 14.51
CA MET A 76 -14.37 -2.70 13.96
C MET A 76 -13.47 -3.28 15.06
N VAL A 77 -13.10 -4.54 14.87
CA VAL A 77 -11.98 -5.18 15.59
C VAL A 77 -11.04 -5.75 14.55
N ILE A 78 -9.76 -5.45 14.68
CA ILE A 78 -8.70 -5.84 13.73
C ILE A 78 -7.66 -6.66 14.48
N ALA A 79 -7.18 -7.73 13.85
CA ALA A 79 -6.03 -8.51 14.26
C ALA A 79 -5.21 -8.92 13.03
N GLY A 80 -3.89 -9.01 13.18
CA GLY A 80 -3.01 -9.44 12.09
C GLY A 80 -1.74 -10.09 12.61
N ASP A 81 -1.22 -11.02 11.83
CA ASP A 81 0.02 -11.73 12.12
C ASP A 81 1.16 -11.36 11.16
N VAL A 82 0.93 -10.41 10.24
CA VAL A 82 1.99 -9.88 9.36
C VAL A 82 3.07 -9.21 10.22
N PRO A 83 4.32 -9.70 10.22
CA PRO A 83 5.40 -9.09 10.99
C PRO A 83 5.61 -7.62 10.60
N ARG A 84 5.61 -6.74 11.61
CA ARG A 84 5.67 -5.28 11.41
C ARG A 84 7.10 -4.78 11.31
N GLY A 85 7.34 -3.78 10.45
CA GLY A 85 8.65 -3.13 10.34
C GLY A 85 9.73 -3.94 9.61
N VAL A 86 9.43 -5.16 9.17
CA VAL A 86 10.38 -6.06 8.49
C VAL A 86 10.22 -6.08 6.96
N GLY A 87 9.30 -5.28 6.43
CA GLY A 87 9.12 -5.16 4.97
C GLY A 87 8.18 -6.17 4.34
N LEU A 88 7.27 -6.76 5.12
CA LEU A 88 6.25 -7.68 4.66
C LEU A 88 4.89 -7.02 4.43
N SER A 89 4.88 -5.71 4.24
CA SER A 89 3.72 -4.93 3.78
C SER A 89 2.49 -5.00 4.69
N SER A 90 2.71 -4.95 6.03
CA SER A 90 1.62 -4.94 7.01
C SER A 90 0.67 -3.75 6.84
N SER A 91 1.15 -2.59 6.38
CA SER A 91 0.31 -1.43 6.05
C SER A 91 -0.65 -1.73 4.91
N ALA A 92 -0.15 -2.25 3.80
CA ALA A 92 -0.98 -2.59 2.63
C ALA A 92 -2.03 -3.66 2.97
N SER A 93 -1.67 -4.68 3.77
CA SER A 93 -2.62 -5.68 4.26
C SER A 93 -3.76 -5.04 5.06
N LEU A 94 -3.44 -4.08 5.95
CA LEU A 94 -4.43 -3.34 6.74
C LEU A 94 -5.31 -2.45 5.85
N GLU A 95 -4.71 -1.70 4.94
CA GLU A 95 -5.43 -0.80 4.02
C GLU A 95 -6.42 -1.56 3.14
N VAL A 96 -5.98 -2.67 2.57
CA VAL A 96 -6.79 -3.49 1.67
C VAL A 96 -7.96 -4.14 2.41
N VAL A 97 -7.74 -4.70 3.60
CA VAL A 97 -8.84 -5.33 4.36
C VAL A 97 -9.86 -4.30 4.81
N VAL A 98 -9.46 -3.07 5.16
CA VAL A 98 -10.38 -1.97 5.52
C VAL A 98 -11.17 -1.52 4.30
N GLY A 99 -10.51 -1.28 3.16
CA GLY A 99 -11.17 -0.90 1.91
C GLY A 99 -12.18 -1.96 1.46
N PHE A 100 -11.80 -3.23 1.50
CA PHE A 100 -12.69 -4.35 1.19
C PHE A 100 -13.88 -4.43 2.14
N ALA A 101 -13.65 -4.33 3.46
CA ALA A 101 -14.72 -4.42 4.46
C ALA A 101 -15.73 -3.27 4.32
N PHE A 102 -15.28 -2.04 4.10
CA PHE A 102 -16.16 -0.89 3.83
C PHE A 102 -16.93 -1.06 2.53
N ALA A 103 -16.30 -1.59 1.47
CA ALA A 103 -16.98 -1.89 0.22
C ALA A 103 -18.12 -2.90 0.44
N GLN A 104 -17.86 -4.00 1.14
CA GLN A 104 -18.86 -5.02 1.43
C GLN A 104 -20.00 -4.48 2.31
N CYS A 105 -19.69 -3.80 3.41
CA CYS A 105 -20.69 -3.24 4.33
C CYS A 105 -21.60 -2.19 3.70
N ASN A 106 -21.10 -1.44 2.73
CA ASN A 106 -21.83 -0.38 2.06
C ASN A 106 -22.31 -0.76 0.65
N GLN A 107 -22.14 -2.03 0.27
CA GLN A 107 -22.58 -2.58 -1.02
C GLN A 107 -21.96 -1.85 -2.23
N LEU A 108 -20.69 -1.46 -2.11
CA LEU A 108 -19.94 -0.86 -3.19
C LEU A 108 -19.38 -1.96 -4.11
N SER A 109 -19.52 -1.76 -5.42
CA SER A 109 -18.95 -2.67 -6.41
C SER A 109 -17.55 -2.20 -6.80
N LEU A 110 -16.57 -2.45 -5.91
CA LEU A 110 -15.16 -2.15 -6.14
C LEU A 110 -14.39 -3.40 -6.55
N SER A 111 -13.62 -3.29 -7.62
CA SER A 111 -12.67 -4.33 -8.04
C SER A 111 -11.47 -4.41 -7.07
N PRO A 112 -10.71 -5.53 -7.06
CA PRO A 112 -9.47 -5.61 -6.30
C PRO A 112 -8.47 -4.49 -6.62
N THR A 113 -8.37 -4.10 -7.90
CA THR A 113 -7.50 -3.00 -8.33
C THR A 113 -7.95 -1.66 -7.75
N GLU A 114 -9.25 -1.36 -7.73
CA GLU A 114 -9.77 -0.12 -7.12
C GLU A 114 -9.51 -0.10 -5.62
N ILE A 115 -9.68 -1.22 -4.91
CA ILE A 115 -9.36 -1.32 -3.48
C ILE A 115 -7.87 -1.09 -3.25
N ALA A 116 -6.99 -1.66 -4.08
CA ALA A 116 -5.56 -1.44 -3.99
C ALA A 116 -5.17 0.03 -4.23
N LEU A 117 -5.79 0.70 -5.19
CA LEU A 117 -5.58 2.13 -5.46
C LEU A 117 -6.05 3.02 -4.31
N ILE A 118 -7.16 2.67 -3.66
CA ILE A 118 -7.64 3.37 -2.46
C ILE A 118 -6.62 3.25 -1.32
N GLY A 119 -6.09 2.04 -1.07
CA GLY A 119 -5.04 1.82 -0.08
C GLY A 119 -3.77 2.60 -0.40
N GLN A 120 -3.26 2.51 -1.62
CA GLN A 120 -2.07 3.26 -2.05
C GLN A 120 -2.25 4.78 -1.89
N ARG A 121 -3.42 5.30 -2.28
CA ARG A 121 -3.72 6.72 -2.13
C ARG A 121 -3.76 7.14 -0.66
N ALA A 122 -4.33 6.31 0.20
CA ALA A 122 -4.33 6.55 1.64
C ALA A 122 -2.89 6.59 2.20
N GLU A 123 -2.03 5.66 1.80
CA GLU A 123 -0.63 5.63 2.25
C GLU A 123 0.16 6.84 1.73
N ASN A 124 -0.04 7.22 0.47
CA ASN A 124 0.69 8.33 -0.16
C ASN A 124 0.22 9.71 0.34
N GLU A 125 -1.09 9.96 0.32
CA GLU A 125 -1.65 11.30 0.56
C GLU A 125 -1.96 11.57 2.03
N TYR A 126 -2.31 10.55 2.80
CA TYR A 126 -2.71 10.70 4.21
C TYR A 126 -1.57 10.34 5.17
N VAL A 127 -0.93 9.18 4.99
CA VAL A 127 0.18 8.73 5.85
C VAL A 127 1.50 9.39 5.45
N GLY A 128 1.69 9.75 4.17
CA GLY A 128 2.85 10.46 3.66
C GLY A 128 4.00 9.55 3.22
N CYS A 129 3.75 8.26 2.98
CA CYS A 129 4.71 7.32 2.39
C CYS A 129 4.42 7.14 0.90
N ASN A 130 5.23 7.70 0.01
CA ASN A 130 5.04 7.66 -1.44
C ASN A 130 5.33 6.28 -2.06
N CYS A 131 4.67 5.23 -1.56
CA CYS A 131 4.85 3.86 -2.03
C CYS A 131 4.35 3.63 -3.46
N GLY A 132 4.81 2.54 -4.11
CA GLY A 132 4.22 2.01 -5.34
C GLY A 132 2.96 1.19 -5.03
N ILE A 133 2.31 0.69 -6.10
CA ILE A 133 1.04 -0.05 -5.99
C ILE A 133 1.23 -1.54 -5.64
N MET A 134 2.46 -2.07 -5.72
CA MET A 134 2.76 -3.50 -5.67
C MET A 134 2.12 -4.20 -4.47
N ASP A 135 2.32 -3.64 -3.28
CA ASP A 135 1.97 -4.27 -2.02
C ASP A 135 0.45 -4.32 -1.81
N GLN A 136 -0.25 -3.23 -2.14
CA GLN A 136 -1.70 -3.20 -2.08
C GLN A 136 -2.32 -4.10 -3.15
N LEU A 137 -1.73 -4.15 -4.35
CA LEU A 137 -2.30 -4.93 -5.43
C LEU A 137 -2.11 -6.43 -5.22
N ILE A 138 -0.96 -6.89 -4.70
CA ILE A 138 -0.79 -8.30 -4.33
C ILE A 138 -1.68 -8.70 -3.15
N SER A 139 -1.90 -7.82 -2.17
CA SER A 139 -2.82 -8.07 -1.06
C SER A 139 -4.27 -8.18 -1.51
N ALA A 140 -4.69 -7.40 -2.53
CA ALA A 140 -6.06 -7.37 -3.02
C ALA A 140 -6.37 -8.45 -4.07
N ALA A 141 -5.41 -8.81 -4.92
CA ALA A 141 -5.61 -9.64 -6.11
C ALA A 141 -4.73 -10.90 -6.13
N GLY A 142 -3.97 -11.17 -5.09
CA GLY A 142 -3.12 -12.36 -4.97
C GLY A 142 -3.92 -13.65 -5.06
N LYS A 143 -3.31 -14.68 -5.63
CA LYS A 143 -3.89 -16.02 -5.78
C LYS A 143 -2.96 -17.05 -5.17
N GLU A 144 -3.51 -17.98 -4.41
CA GLU A 144 -2.75 -19.09 -3.83
C GLU A 144 -1.96 -19.87 -4.88
N GLY A 145 -0.73 -20.21 -4.56
CA GLY A 145 0.20 -20.95 -5.47
C GLY A 145 0.67 -20.15 -6.68
N HIS A 146 0.45 -18.82 -6.72
CA HIS A 146 0.84 -17.98 -7.84
C HIS A 146 1.60 -16.73 -7.38
N ALA A 147 2.58 -16.33 -8.17
CA ALA A 147 3.05 -14.96 -8.18
C ALA A 147 2.14 -14.11 -9.07
N LEU A 148 2.11 -12.80 -8.86
CA LEU A 148 1.31 -11.88 -9.64
C LEU A 148 2.25 -10.98 -10.46
N LEU A 149 2.34 -11.20 -11.77
CA LEU A 149 3.03 -10.27 -12.65
C LEU A 149 2.17 -9.00 -12.79
N ILE A 150 2.74 -7.86 -12.44
CA ILE A 150 2.06 -6.57 -12.46
C ILE A 150 2.83 -5.61 -13.37
N ASP A 151 2.16 -5.05 -14.35
CA ASP A 151 2.60 -3.81 -15.00
C ASP A 151 2.12 -2.62 -14.15
N CYS A 152 3.06 -1.97 -13.43
CA CYS A 152 2.71 -0.84 -12.55
C CYS A 152 2.24 0.43 -13.29
N ARG A 153 2.26 0.44 -14.62
CA ARG A 153 1.76 1.56 -15.46
C ARG A 153 0.30 1.33 -15.86
N SER A 154 0.01 0.19 -16.46
CA SER A 154 -1.34 -0.15 -16.93
C SER A 154 -2.22 -0.76 -15.83
N LEU A 155 -1.61 -1.24 -14.75
CA LEU A 155 -2.23 -2.04 -13.68
C LEU A 155 -2.78 -3.39 -14.17
N GLU A 156 -2.37 -3.82 -15.36
CA GLU A 156 -2.65 -5.17 -15.84
C GLU A 156 -1.90 -6.19 -15.00
N THR A 157 -2.57 -7.29 -14.69
CA THR A 157 -2.04 -8.34 -13.84
C THR A 157 -2.18 -9.71 -14.49
N GLU A 158 -1.18 -10.57 -14.30
CA GLU A 158 -1.22 -11.96 -14.72
C GLU A 158 -0.78 -12.88 -13.58
N ALA A 159 -1.58 -13.90 -13.28
CA ALA A 159 -1.26 -14.89 -12.25
C ALA A 159 -0.32 -15.95 -12.82
N ILE A 160 0.92 -15.97 -12.36
CA ILE A 160 1.97 -16.89 -12.80
C ILE A 160 2.09 -18.04 -11.80
N PRO A 161 1.84 -19.29 -12.18
CA PRO A 161 1.98 -20.44 -11.28
C PRO A 161 3.39 -20.55 -10.71
N ILE A 162 3.50 -20.75 -9.40
CA ILE A 162 4.77 -21.09 -8.75
C ILE A 162 4.93 -22.61 -8.82
N PRO A 163 6.04 -23.14 -9.40
CA PRO A 163 6.29 -24.57 -9.41
C PRO A 163 6.31 -25.16 -7.98
N GLU A 164 5.69 -26.34 -7.80
CA GLU A 164 5.60 -27.01 -6.49
C GLU A 164 6.97 -27.33 -5.86
N GLU A 165 8.02 -27.43 -6.69
CA GLU A 165 9.38 -27.70 -6.23
C GLU A 165 10.09 -26.46 -5.66
N LEU A 166 9.49 -25.28 -5.80
CA LEU A 166 10.05 -24.03 -5.27
C LEU A 166 9.47 -23.69 -3.91
N ALA A 167 10.33 -23.17 -3.04
CA ALA A 167 9.94 -22.60 -1.77
C ALA A 167 10.41 -21.14 -1.68
N VAL A 168 9.54 -20.27 -1.20
CA VAL A 168 9.91 -18.89 -0.87
C VAL A 168 10.37 -18.85 0.57
N VAL A 169 11.65 -18.50 0.79
CA VAL A 169 12.24 -18.39 2.12
C VAL A 169 12.40 -16.91 2.49
N ILE A 170 11.73 -16.48 3.54
CA ILE A 170 11.82 -15.11 4.07
C ILE A 170 12.85 -15.12 5.20
N VAL A 171 13.89 -14.29 5.08
CA VAL A 171 14.93 -14.14 6.10
C VAL A 171 14.92 -12.71 6.61
N ASP A 172 14.60 -12.54 7.90
CA ASP A 172 14.71 -11.25 8.57
C ASP A 172 16.19 -10.98 8.89
N SER A 173 16.70 -9.83 8.43
CA SER A 173 18.07 -9.40 8.70
C SER A 173 18.27 -8.82 10.11
N GLY A 174 17.21 -8.63 10.88
CA GLY A 174 17.21 -7.97 12.19
C GLY A 174 17.53 -6.47 12.14
N VAL A 175 17.53 -5.86 10.96
CA VAL A 175 17.73 -4.41 10.82
C VAL A 175 16.38 -3.71 10.93
N GLU A 176 16.18 -2.99 12.03
CA GLU A 176 15.00 -2.15 12.20
C GLU A 176 14.96 -1.05 11.12
N ARG A 177 13.85 -0.96 10.43
CA ARG A 177 13.58 0.14 9.50
C ARG A 177 13.22 1.38 10.30
N GLN A 178 14.20 2.21 10.60
CA GLN A 178 13.95 3.55 11.15
C GLN A 178 13.42 4.46 10.04
N LEU A 179 12.29 5.12 10.28
CA LEU A 179 11.69 6.12 9.37
C LEU A 179 11.52 5.61 7.92
N VAL A 180 10.79 4.53 7.75
CA VAL A 180 10.50 3.89 6.45
C VAL A 180 10.08 4.89 5.37
N GLY A 181 9.34 5.94 5.72
CA GLY A 181 8.88 6.97 4.78
C GLY A 181 10.00 7.80 4.15
N SER A 182 11.03 8.22 4.88
CA SER A 182 12.04 9.16 4.36
C SER A 182 12.93 8.52 3.30
N ALA A 183 13.54 7.36 3.57
CA ALA A 183 14.45 6.70 2.63
C ALA A 183 13.74 6.21 1.35
N TYR A 184 12.47 5.83 1.44
CA TYR A 184 11.67 5.45 0.29
C TYR A 184 11.32 6.68 -0.57
N ASN A 185 10.88 7.76 0.08
CA ASN A 185 10.59 9.02 -0.58
C ASN A 185 11.82 9.60 -1.28
N ASP A 186 13.00 9.55 -0.64
CA ASP A 186 14.26 9.98 -1.25
C ASP A 186 14.60 9.18 -2.51
N ARG A 187 14.38 7.85 -2.48
CA ARG A 187 14.61 7.01 -3.67
C ARG A 187 13.67 7.36 -4.81
N ARG A 188 12.42 7.63 -4.50
CA ARG A 188 11.43 8.05 -5.50
C ARG A 188 11.83 9.37 -6.14
N LEU A 189 12.18 10.38 -5.34
CA LEU A 189 12.68 11.67 -5.83
C LEU A 189 13.92 11.52 -6.71
N GLN A 190 14.84 10.63 -6.37
CA GLN A 190 16.03 10.33 -7.16
C GLN A 190 15.67 9.71 -8.52
N CYS A 191 14.68 8.80 -8.57
CA CYS A 191 14.20 8.22 -9.82
C CYS A 191 13.47 9.26 -10.68
N GLU A 192 12.66 10.11 -10.08
CA GLU A 192 11.97 11.22 -10.77
C GLU A 192 12.99 12.22 -11.35
N LYS A 193 14.03 12.53 -10.59
CA LYS A 193 15.13 13.37 -11.06
C LYS A 193 15.92 12.73 -12.20
N GLY A 194 16.16 11.43 -12.15
CA GLY A 194 16.77 10.68 -13.26
C GLY A 194 15.94 10.72 -14.54
N ALA A 195 14.62 10.54 -14.42
CA ALA A 195 13.70 10.63 -15.56
C ALA A 195 13.67 12.06 -16.15
N GLU A 196 13.63 13.09 -15.29
CA GLU A 196 13.70 14.50 -15.71
C GLU A 196 14.98 14.79 -16.49
N LEU A 197 16.13 14.34 -16.01
CA LEU A 197 17.43 14.54 -16.67
C LEU A 197 17.51 13.85 -18.03
N LEU A 198 16.81 12.72 -18.22
CA LEU A 198 16.71 12.00 -19.50
C LEU A 198 15.60 12.53 -20.41
N GLY A 199 14.78 13.49 -19.92
CA GLY A 199 13.68 14.04 -20.70
C GLY A 199 12.55 13.02 -20.97
N VAL A 200 12.41 11.99 -20.10
CA VAL A 200 11.39 10.95 -20.22
C VAL A 200 10.35 11.07 -19.10
N SER A 201 9.15 10.54 -19.33
CA SER A 201 8.07 10.55 -18.34
C SER A 201 8.34 9.64 -17.14
N ALA A 202 9.05 8.53 -17.36
CA ALA A 202 9.48 7.59 -16.34
C ALA A 202 10.77 6.87 -16.79
N LEU A 203 11.58 6.37 -15.86
CA LEU A 203 12.83 5.66 -16.19
C LEU A 203 12.61 4.43 -17.08
N ARG A 204 11.43 3.83 -17.06
CA ARG A 204 11.02 2.75 -17.94
C ARG A 204 11.09 3.14 -19.44
N ASP A 205 10.94 4.42 -19.75
CA ASP A 205 10.95 4.93 -21.11
C ASP A 205 12.34 5.31 -21.61
N ALA A 206 13.35 5.25 -20.72
CA ALA A 206 14.73 5.55 -21.05
C ALA A 206 15.44 4.36 -21.71
N THR A 207 16.38 4.66 -22.61
CA THR A 207 17.28 3.65 -23.19
C THR A 207 18.66 3.70 -22.54
N LEU A 208 19.42 2.59 -22.67
CA LEU A 208 20.78 2.53 -22.18
C LEU A 208 21.67 3.55 -22.89
N GLU A 209 21.49 3.77 -24.18
CA GLU A 209 22.24 4.73 -24.99
C GLU A 209 22.03 6.16 -24.48
N GLN A 210 20.77 6.53 -24.13
CA GLN A 210 20.49 7.84 -23.53
C GLN A 210 21.22 7.99 -22.19
N LEU A 211 21.16 6.99 -21.32
CA LEU A 211 21.85 7.01 -20.03
C LEU A 211 23.37 7.17 -20.21
N GLU A 212 23.99 6.40 -21.12
CA GLU A 212 25.44 6.45 -21.38
C GLU A 212 25.88 7.80 -21.94
N ALA A 213 25.06 8.40 -22.82
CA ALA A 213 25.37 9.68 -23.44
C ALA A 213 25.30 10.86 -22.44
N GLU A 214 24.36 10.84 -21.51
CA GLU A 214 24.03 12.02 -20.69
C GLU A 214 24.52 11.93 -19.25
N SER A 215 24.70 10.73 -18.71
CA SER A 215 24.93 10.53 -17.26
C SER A 215 26.36 10.78 -16.78
N GLY A 216 27.28 11.20 -17.66
CA GLY A 216 28.70 11.35 -17.30
C GLY A 216 28.99 12.39 -16.20
N SER A 217 28.14 13.42 -16.06
CA SER A 217 28.27 14.51 -15.07
C SER A 217 27.24 14.43 -13.94
N TRP A 218 26.43 13.37 -13.87
CA TRP A 218 25.35 13.26 -12.88
C TRP A 218 25.87 12.91 -11.49
N ASP A 219 25.07 13.24 -10.49
CA ASP A 219 25.27 12.72 -9.14
C ASP A 219 25.32 11.18 -9.19
N PRO A 220 26.35 10.55 -8.58
CA PRO A 220 26.52 9.10 -8.62
C PRO A 220 25.33 8.31 -8.02
N VAL A 221 24.54 8.91 -7.13
CA VAL A 221 23.35 8.28 -6.56
C VAL A 221 22.25 8.26 -7.61
N ILE A 222 21.99 9.38 -8.28
CA ILE A 222 20.96 9.46 -9.34
C ILE A 222 21.31 8.53 -10.50
N ARG A 223 22.58 8.51 -10.93
CA ARG A 223 23.05 7.65 -12.04
C ARG A 223 22.80 6.15 -11.78
N ARG A 224 22.75 5.75 -10.50
CA ARG A 224 22.53 4.33 -10.11
C ARG A 224 21.06 3.96 -9.95
N ARG A 225 20.12 4.86 -10.18
CA ARG A 225 18.69 4.60 -10.18
C ARG A 225 18.21 4.18 -11.55
#